data_606ddfc6d9e4b1de388b12872027ccc3
#
_entry.id   606ddfc6d9e4b1de388b12872027ccc3
#
_cell.length_a   1.000
_cell.length_b   1.000
_cell.length_c   1.000
_cell.angle_alpha   90.00
_cell.angle_beta   90.00
_cell.angle_gamma   90.00
#
_symmetry.space_group_name_H-M   'P 1'
#
loop_
_entity.id
_entity.type
_entity.pdbx_description
1 polymer ?
#
loop_
_entity_poly.entity_id
_entity_poly.type
_entity_poly.pdbx_seq_one_letter_code
_entity_poly.pdbx_strand_id
1 'polypeptide(L)'
;MFGFLYYVGSHFSFNHNIIYVMDEPATHLSAPARKEFRRFLKEYAHKNHVTFVVATHNPFLVDTDHLDEIRIVEKETEDSVIKNHFNYPLNNAGKDSDALDKIKRSLGVGQHVFHNPQKHRIIFVEGITDYCYLSAFKLYLCYKEYKDNPIPFTFLPISGLKNNPNDMKETIKKLCELDNHPIVLTDDDRKCIFNQKATSERFKRANEEMHDPITILQLSDCDRHFKQIEDCFSANDRKKYAKNKQMELAMAFKTRLLYGEKDDAVSEETKENFKKLFEWIKKECNNPTIKKGYIKFDYNTPQILLVKGF
;
A
#
# COMPACT_ATOMS: atom_id res chain seq x y z
N MET A 1 3.37 2.70 -27.11
CA MET A 1 3.39 1.26 -26.71
C MET A 1 3.95 0.38 -27.83
N PHE A 2 3.37 0.37 -29.03
CA PHE A 2 3.85 -0.47 -30.14
C PHE A 2 5.31 -0.21 -30.56
N GLY A 3 5.76 1.06 -30.62
CA GLY A 3 7.14 1.41 -30.98
C GLY A 3 8.17 0.89 -29.96
N PHE A 4 7.85 0.96 -28.67
CA PHE A 4 8.71 0.41 -27.61
C PHE A 4 8.78 -1.12 -27.68
N LEU A 5 7.64 -1.80 -27.85
CA LEU A 5 7.59 -3.25 -28.02
C LEU A 5 8.38 -3.73 -29.23
N TYR A 6 8.26 -3.01 -30.35
CA TYR A 6 9.03 -3.30 -31.56
C TYR A 6 10.52 -3.12 -31.33
N TYR A 7 10.93 -2.01 -30.72
CA TYR A 7 12.34 -1.72 -30.45
C TYR A 7 12.97 -2.76 -29.52
N VAL A 8 12.31 -3.07 -28.42
CA VAL A 8 12.77 -4.06 -27.44
C VAL A 8 12.79 -5.47 -28.05
N GLY A 9 11.75 -5.84 -28.80
CA GLY A 9 11.65 -7.17 -29.40
C GLY A 9 12.60 -7.42 -30.58
N SER A 10 13.01 -6.37 -31.30
CA SER A 10 13.81 -6.50 -32.52
C SER A 10 15.32 -6.36 -32.34
N HIS A 11 15.80 -5.74 -31.23
CA HIS A 11 17.20 -5.36 -31.08
C HIS A 11 17.96 -6.14 -29.98
N PHE A 12 17.28 -6.92 -29.16
CA PHE A 12 17.93 -7.59 -28.05
C PHE A 12 17.67 -9.09 -28.04
N SER A 13 18.73 -9.88 -28.26
CA SER A 13 18.77 -11.26 -27.80
C SER A 13 18.92 -11.23 -26.28
N PHE A 14 17.89 -11.63 -25.56
CA PHE A 14 17.81 -11.57 -24.08
C PHE A 14 18.80 -12.54 -23.44
N ASN A 15 20.03 -12.14 -23.28
CA ASN A 15 20.97 -12.75 -22.36
C ASN A 15 20.97 -11.90 -21.08
N HIS A 16 20.22 -12.37 -20.07
CA HIS A 16 20.28 -12.06 -18.64
C HIS A 16 20.75 -10.65 -18.16
N ASN A 17 19.97 -10.06 -17.24
CA ASN A 17 20.28 -8.86 -16.48
C ASN A 17 20.32 -7.52 -17.24
N ILE A 18 19.42 -7.34 -18.20
CA ILE A 18 19.26 -6.03 -18.85
C ILE A 18 18.51 -5.09 -17.92
N ILE A 19 19.02 -3.87 -17.75
CA ILE A 19 18.35 -2.78 -17.07
C ILE A 19 17.93 -1.75 -18.10
N TYR A 20 16.62 -1.52 -18.21
CA TYR A 20 16.05 -0.45 -19.03
C TYR A 20 15.84 0.78 -18.16
N VAL A 21 16.44 1.89 -18.54
CA VAL A 21 16.21 3.18 -17.90
C VAL A 21 15.36 4.04 -18.81
N MET A 22 14.24 4.53 -18.32
CA MET A 22 13.29 5.33 -19.08
C MET A 22 12.97 6.61 -18.31
N ASP A 23 13.01 7.73 -19.05
CA ASP A 23 12.61 9.04 -18.55
C ASP A 23 11.27 9.43 -19.17
N GLU A 24 10.28 9.70 -18.30
CA GLU A 24 8.90 10.10 -18.64
C GLU A 24 8.25 9.28 -19.78
N PRO A 25 8.30 7.94 -19.76
CA PRO A 25 7.92 7.10 -20.89
C PRO A 25 6.43 7.14 -21.25
N ALA A 26 5.60 7.71 -20.39
CA ALA A 26 4.14 7.71 -20.54
C ALA A 26 3.55 9.12 -20.78
N THR A 27 4.35 10.10 -21.16
CA THR A 27 3.96 11.52 -21.29
C THR A 27 2.75 11.71 -22.23
N HIS A 28 2.71 10.98 -23.34
CA HIS A 28 1.64 11.09 -24.34
C HIS A 28 0.51 10.08 -24.19
N LEU A 29 0.48 9.30 -23.11
CA LEU A 29 -0.55 8.31 -22.86
C LEU A 29 -1.70 8.89 -22.04
N SER A 30 -2.94 8.47 -22.31
CA SER A 30 -4.08 8.74 -21.45
C SER A 30 -3.95 8.02 -20.09
N ALA A 31 -4.66 8.48 -19.06
CA ALA A 31 -4.59 7.87 -17.72
C ALA A 31 -4.86 6.36 -17.72
N PRO A 32 -5.88 5.81 -18.42
CA PRO A 32 -6.06 4.37 -18.54
C PRO A 32 -4.88 3.68 -19.22
N ALA A 33 -4.36 4.26 -20.32
CA ALA A 33 -3.24 3.69 -21.05
C ALA A 33 -1.93 3.68 -20.25
N ARG A 34 -1.74 4.65 -19.32
CA ARG A 34 -0.60 4.67 -18.38
C ARG A 34 -0.64 3.51 -17.41
N LYS A 35 -1.84 3.18 -16.87
CA LYS A 35 -2.01 2.03 -15.99
C LYS A 35 -1.74 0.70 -16.71
N GLU A 36 -2.21 0.58 -17.95
CA GLU A 36 -1.93 -0.59 -18.79
C GLU A 36 -0.44 -0.69 -19.15
N PHE A 37 0.21 0.42 -19.44
CA PHE A 37 1.66 0.47 -19.70
C PHE A 37 2.46 0.01 -18.48
N ARG A 38 2.10 0.48 -17.27
CA ARG A 38 2.72 0.03 -16.03
C ARG A 38 2.57 -1.47 -15.82
N ARG A 39 1.35 -2.01 -16.00
CA ARG A 39 1.07 -3.45 -15.91
C ARG A 39 1.94 -4.24 -16.89
N PHE A 40 1.98 -3.78 -18.13
CA PHE A 40 2.81 -4.38 -19.16
C PHE A 40 4.30 -4.42 -18.77
N LEU A 41 4.87 -3.32 -18.25
CA LEU A 41 6.27 -3.29 -17.82
C LEU A 41 6.56 -4.32 -16.74
N LYS A 42 5.67 -4.47 -15.77
CA LYS A 42 5.81 -5.46 -14.69
C LYS A 42 5.75 -6.90 -15.22
N GLU A 43 4.74 -7.23 -16.00
CA GLU A 43 4.59 -8.55 -16.60
C GLU A 43 5.78 -8.89 -17.50
N TYR A 44 6.23 -7.93 -18.30
CA TYR A 44 7.39 -8.10 -19.17
C TYR A 44 8.69 -8.30 -18.38
N ALA A 45 8.90 -7.51 -17.32
CA ALA A 45 10.07 -7.63 -16.46
C ALA A 45 10.21 -9.03 -15.86
N HIS A 46 9.12 -9.56 -15.31
CA HIS A 46 9.12 -10.90 -14.73
C HIS A 46 9.30 -12.00 -15.77
N LYS A 47 8.59 -11.89 -16.89
CA LYS A 47 8.67 -12.91 -17.96
C LYS A 47 10.06 -13.01 -18.59
N ASN A 48 10.76 -11.89 -18.71
CA ASN A 48 12.03 -11.82 -19.43
C ASN A 48 13.25 -11.58 -18.51
N HIS A 49 13.05 -11.60 -17.18
CA HIS A 49 14.12 -11.38 -16.19
C HIS A 49 14.91 -10.09 -16.40
N VAL A 50 14.19 -9.00 -16.71
CA VAL A 50 14.78 -7.68 -16.92
C VAL A 50 14.33 -6.71 -15.83
N THR A 51 15.07 -5.62 -15.64
CA THR A 51 14.73 -4.55 -14.69
C THR A 51 14.36 -3.27 -15.43
N PHE A 52 13.26 -2.65 -15.05
CA PHE A 52 12.90 -1.31 -15.52
C PHE A 52 13.14 -0.29 -14.40
N VAL A 53 13.87 0.76 -14.71
CA VAL A 53 14.00 1.97 -13.90
C VAL A 53 13.26 3.08 -14.62
N VAL A 54 12.21 3.61 -14.03
CA VAL A 54 11.36 4.63 -14.62
C VAL A 54 11.45 5.91 -13.80
N ALA A 55 12.04 6.97 -14.36
CA ALA A 55 11.96 8.31 -13.80
C ALA A 55 10.65 8.96 -14.27
N THR A 56 9.82 9.42 -13.34
CA THR A 56 8.54 10.04 -13.68
C THR A 56 7.98 10.89 -12.54
N HIS A 57 7.25 11.94 -12.91
CA HIS A 57 6.38 12.69 -12.01
C HIS A 57 4.89 12.33 -12.21
N ASN A 58 4.60 11.29 -12.98
CA ASN A 58 3.24 10.93 -13.34
C ASN A 58 2.58 10.01 -12.31
N PRO A 59 1.51 10.49 -11.62
CA PRO A 59 0.87 9.72 -10.54
C PRO A 59 0.21 8.42 -11.02
N PHE A 60 -0.16 8.30 -12.28
CA PHE A 60 -0.78 7.09 -12.84
C PHE A 60 0.23 5.97 -13.13
N LEU A 61 1.53 6.27 -13.08
CA LEU A 61 2.59 5.25 -13.10
C LEU A 61 2.94 4.73 -11.71
N VAL A 62 2.52 5.44 -10.65
CA VAL A 62 2.67 4.97 -9.28
C VAL A 62 1.58 3.95 -8.95
N ASP A 63 1.97 2.84 -8.33
CA ASP A 63 1.07 1.77 -7.90
C ASP A 63 1.02 1.69 -6.38
N THR A 64 -0.13 1.97 -5.81
CA THR A 64 -0.32 1.90 -4.35
C THR A 64 -0.17 0.50 -3.77
N ASP A 65 -0.31 -0.54 -4.58
CA ASP A 65 -0.04 -1.92 -4.17
C ASP A 65 1.45 -2.31 -4.32
N HIS A 66 2.29 -1.39 -4.85
CA HIS A 66 3.74 -1.57 -5.06
C HIS A 66 4.56 -0.35 -4.60
N LEU A 67 4.20 0.26 -3.48
CA LEU A 67 4.93 1.40 -2.90
C LEU A 67 6.37 1.02 -2.49
N ASP A 68 6.62 -0.24 -2.19
CA ASP A 68 7.93 -0.81 -1.91
C ASP A 68 8.93 -0.67 -3.08
N GLU A 69 8.46 -0.49 -4.30
CA GLU A 69 9.28 -0.27 -5.48
C GLU A 69 9.65 1.20 -5.73
N ILE A 70 9.02 2.14 -5.01
CA ILE A 70 9.22 3.58 -5.24
C ILE A 70 10.51 4.06 -4.58
N ARG A 71 11.21 4.94 -5.30
CA ARG A 71 12.35 5.71 -4.82
C ARG A 71 12.08 7.19 -5.04
N ILE A 72 12.35 8.02 -4.05
CA ILE A 72 12.19 9.47 -4.19
C ILE A 72 13.58 10.08 -4.35
N VAL A 73 13.73 10.91 -5.38
CA VAL A 73 14.94 11.68 -5.60
C VAL A 73 14.72 13.08 -5.05
N GLU A 74 15.52 13.48 -4.08
CA GLU A 74 15.49 14.83 -3.50
C GLU A 74 16.80 15.54 -3.78
N LYS A 75 16.71 16.84 -4.05
CA LYS A 75 17.91 17.69 -4.17
C LYS A 75 18.30 18.19 -2.78
N GLU A 76 19.49 17.81 -2.33
CA GLU A 76 20.08 18.32 -1.10
C GLU A 76 21.29 19.20 -1.47
N THR A 77 21.13 20.53 -1.27
CA THR A 77 22.15 21.52 -1.66
C THR A 77 22.55 21.42 -3.14
N GLU A 78 23.72 20.91 -3.47
CA GLU A 78 24.23 20.73 -4.83
C GLU A 78 24.02 19.31 -5.36
N ASP A 79 23.85 18.34 -4.48
CA ASP A 79 23.73 16.91 -4.83
C ASP A 79 22.27 16.45 -4.86
N SER A 80 22.02 15.41 -5.65
CA SER A 80 20.74 14.69 -5.67
C SER A 80 20.87 13.38 -4.92
N VAL A 81 19.99 13.14 -3.95
CA VAL A 81 19.99 11.95 -3.11
C VAL A 81 18.78 11.10 -3.40
N ILE A 82 19.01 9.79 -3.57
CA ILE A 82 17.92 8.82 -3.71
C ILE A 82 17.53 8.35 -2.31
N LYS A 83 16.30 8.67 -1.90
CA LYS A 83 15.75 8.26 -0.60
C LYS A 83 14.78 7.10 -0.78
N ASN A 84 15.08 6.01 -0.10
CA ASN A 84 14.17 4.90 0.05
C ASN A 84 13.34 5.12 1.32
N HIS A 85 12.22 5.83 1.20
CA HIS A 85 11.42 6.27 2.36
C HIS A 85 10.81 5.12 3.16
N PHE A 86 10.74 3.92 2.60
CA PHE A 86 10.27 2.75 3.32
C PHE A 86 11.35 2.10 4.20
N ASN A 87 12.62 2.50 4.02
CA ASN A 87 13.78 2.01 4.80
C ASN A 87 14.25 3.01 5.88
N TYR A 88 13.44 4.02 6.24
CA TYR A 88 13.87 5.01 7.23
C TYR A 88 14.03 4.37 8.61
N PRO A 89 15.21 4.51 9.25
CA PRO A 89 15.34 4.13 10.65
C PRO A 89 14.44 5.03 11.50
N LEU A 90 13.73 4.42 12.42
CA LEU A 90 12.75 5.03 13.35
C LEU A 90 13.29 6.26 14.11
N ASN A 91 14.59 6.50 14.11
CA ASN A 91 15.24 7.57 14.86
C ASN A 91 15.15 8.98 14.22
N ASN A 92 14.74 9.08 12.95
CA ASN A 92 14.61 10.38 12.25
C ASN A 92 13.15 10.83 12.06
N ALA A 93 12.20 10.18 12.70
CA ALA A 93 10.77 10.45 12.57
C ALA A 93 10.29 11.81 13.16
N GLY A 94 11.21 12.65 13.62
CA GLY A 94 10.86 13.90 14.35
C GLY A 94 10.53 15.12 13.48
N LYS A 95 10.89 15.14 12.19
CA LYS A 95 10.73 16.36 11.37
C LYS A 95 10.30 16.12 9.91
N ASP A 96 10.32 14.90 9.41
CA ASP A 96 10.00 14.66 8.01
C ASP A 96 8.61 14.08 7.85
N SER A 97 7.88 14.66 6.90
CA SER A 97 6.58 14.19 6.44
C SER A 97 6.62 12.69 6.12
N ASP A 98 5.51 12.03 6.38
CA ASP A 98 5.22 10.65 6.02
C ASP A 98 5.63 10.34 4.57
N ALA A 99 6.10 9.12 4.30
CA ALA A 99 6.48 8.66 2.96
C ALA A 99 5.40 8.93 1.92
N LEU A 100 4.13 8.78 2.31
CA LEU A 100 2.98 9.09 1.45
C LEU A 100 2.88 10.58 1.12
N ASP A 101 3.13 11.47 2.07
CA ASP A 101 3.16 12.92 1.84
C ASP A 101 4.28 13.32 0.87
N LYS A 102 5.43 12.69 0.98
CA LYS A 102 6.54 12.95 0.06
C LYS A 102 6.24 12.46 -1.35
N ILE A 103 5.64 11.28 -1.50
CA ILE A 103 5.16 10.77 -2.79
C ILE A 103 4.14 11.74 -3.39
N LYS A 104 3.16 12.20 -2.60
CA LYS A 104 2.15 13.16 -3.08
C LYS A 104 2.77 14.48 -3.52
N ARG A 105 3.68 15.04 -2.73
CA ARG A 105 4.37 16.30 -3.07
C ARG A 105 5.22 16.15 -4.32
N SER A 106 5.96 15.04 -4.45
CA SER A 106 6.80 14.76 -5.63
C SER A 106 5.98 14.63 -6.91
N LEU A 107 4.76 14.11 -6.79
CA LEU A 107 3.85 13.94 -7.92
C LEU A 107 2.96 15.17 -8.17
N GLY A 108 2.97 16.16 -7.29
CA GLY A 108 2.15 17.37 -7.41
C GLY A 108 0.65 17.11 -7.42
N VAL A 109 0.17 16.05 -6.77
CA VAL A 109 -1.22 15.59 -6.86
C VAL A 109 -1.93 15.56 -5.52
N GLY A 110 -3.23 15.81 -5.56
CA GLY A 110 -4.13 15.60 -4.43
C GLY A 110 -4.46 14.12 -4.19
N GLN A 111 -5.17 13.87 -3.11
CA GLN A 111 -5.50 12.53 -2.61
C GLN A 111 -6.21 11.62 -3.62
N HIS A 112 -7.08 12.20 -4.47
CA HIS A 112 -7.97 11.43 -5.36
C HIS A 112 -7.27 10.70 -6.49
N VAL A 113 -6.00 10.96 -6.71
CA VAL A 113 -5.26 10.31 -7.79
C VAL A 113 -4.83 8.90 -7.40
N PHE A 114 -4.58 8.67 -6.11
CA PHE A 114 -4.12 7.37 -5.62
C PHE A 114 -5.26 6.36 -5.44
N HIS A 115 -6.47 6.83 -5.20
CA HIS A 115 -7.63 5.95 -5.04
C HIS A 115 -8.92 6.64 -5.50
N ASN A 116 -9.88 5.85 -5.90
CA ASN A 116 -11.24 6.33 -6.11
C ASN A 116 -12.01 6.12 -4.80
N PRO A 117 -12.26 7.18 -4.01
CA PRO A 117 -12.88 7.06 -2.68
C PRO A 117 -14.28 6.47 -2.71
N GLN A 118 -14.90 6.43 -3.88
CA GLN A 118 -16.23 5.85 -4.07
C GLN A 118 -16.20 4.34 -4.28
N LYS A 119 -15.08 3.80 -4.75
CA LYS A 119 -14.93 2.38 -5.08
C LYS A 119 -13.94 1.64 -4.20
N HIS A 120 -12.97 2.35 -3.62
CA HIS A 120 -11.90 1.73 -2.83
C HIS A 120 -11.68 2.49 -1.54
N ARG A 121 -11.58 1.77 -0.43
CA ARG A 121 -11.19 2.29 0.86
C ARG A 121 -9.69 2.23 1.05
N ILE A 122 -9.15 3.15 1.85
CA ILE A 122 -7.77 3.07 2.33
C ILE A 122 -7.80 2.45 3.72
N ILE A 123 -6.96 1.45 3.93
CA ILE A 123 -6.69 0.86 5.24
C ILE A 123 -5.25 1.18 5.58
N PHE A 124 -5.07 2.00 6.60
CA PHE A 124 -3.75 2.34 7.09
C PHE A 124 -3.23 1.23 7.98
N VAL A 125 -1.97 0.84 7.79
CA VAL A 125 -1.29 -0.21 8.55
C VAL A 125 -0.06 0.33 9.24
N GLU A 126 0.36 -0.29 10.34
CA GLU A 126 1.37 0.27 11.22
C GLU A 126 2.73 0.44 10.54
N GLY A 127 3.12 -0.51 9.70
CA GLY A 127 4.45 -0.52 9.12
C GLY A 127 4.52 -1.05 7.71
N ILE A 128 5.74 -0.93 7.15
CA ILE A 128 6.03 -1.38 5.79
C ILE A 128 5.99 -2.90 5.64
N THR A 129 6.32 -3.65 6.69
CA THR A 129 6.26 -5.12 6.69
C THR A 129 4.82 -5.59 6.56
N ASP A 130 3.90 -5.00 7.36
CA ASP A 130 2.47 -5.29 7.31
C ASP A 130 1.92 -4.97 5.91
N TYR A 131 2.30 -3.79 5.39
CA TYR A 131 1.96 -3.39 4.04
C TYR A 131 2.42 -4.41 2.99
N CYS A 132 3.67 -4.88 3.06
CA CYS A 132 4.21 -5.84 2.09
C CYS A 132 3.43 -7.16 2.13
N TYR A 133 3.14 -7.70 3.31
CA TYR A 133 2.37 -8.94 3.43
C TYR A 133 0.93 -8.76 2.94
N LEU A 134 0.25 -7.73 3.41
CA LEU A 134 -1.15 -7.48 3.06
C LEU A 134 -1.32 -7.14 1.57
N SER A 135 -0.47 -6.29 1.00
CA SER A 135 -0.53 -5.97 -0.43
C SER A 135 -0.22 -7.20 -1.31
N ALA A 136 0.72 -8.07 -0.88
CA ALA A 136 1.03 -9.31 -1.57
C ALA A 136 -0.19 -10.24 -1.62
N PHE A 137 -0.82 -10.50 -0.47
CA PHE A 137 -2.01 -11.36 -0.41
C PHE A 137 -3.22 -10.75 -1.11
N LYS A 138 -3.41 -9.42 -1.02
CA LYS A 138 -4.45 -8.73 -1.78
C LYS A 138 -4.32 -9.01 -3.28
N LEU A 139 -3.13 -8.80 -3.84
CA LEU A 139 -2.86 -9.03 -5.25
C LEU A 139 -3.02 -10.51 -5.63
N TYR A 140 -2.48 -11.41 -4.81
CA TYR A 140 -2.61 -12.84 -5.00
C TYR A 140 -4.07 -13.30 -5.03
N LEU A 141 -4.88 -12.88 -4.04
CA LEU A 141 -6.30 -13.23 -3.96
C LEU A 141 -7.09 -12.61 -5.11
N CYS A 142 -6.82 -11.34 -5.47
CA CYS A 142 -7.45 -10.72 -6.64
C CYS A 142 -7.15 -11.48 -7.94
N TYR A 143 -5.93 -11.99 -8.08
CA TYR A 143 -5.55 -12.78 -9.26
C TYR A 143 -6.19 -14.18 -9.28
N LYS A 144 -6.26 -14.86 -8.15
CA LYS A 144 -6.72 -16.24 -8.04
C LYS A 144 -8.24 -16.38 -7.88
N GLU A 145 -8.84 -15.62 -6.96
CA GLU A 145 -10.20 -15.86 -6.50
C GLU A 145 -11.17 -14.71 -6.83
N TYR A 146 -10.69 -13.46 -6.85
CA TYR A 146 -11.55 -12.28 -6.97
C TYR A 146 -11.39 -11.55 -8.31
N LYS A 147 -11.19 -12.27 -9.41
CA LYS A 147 -10.98 -11.69 -10.75
C LYS A 147 -12.10 -10.76 -11.18
N ASP A 148 -13.35 -11.18 -10.96
CA ASP A 148 -14.56 -10.45 -11.38
C ASP A 148 -15.08 -9.50 -10.30
N ASN A 149 -14.61 -9.62 -9.06
CA ASN A 149 -15.02 -8.78 -7.93
C ASN A 149 -13.81 -8.41 -7.08
N PRO A 150 -12.97 -7.48 -7.55
CA PRO A 150 -11.72 -7.14 -6.88
C PRO A 150 -11.95 -6.61 -5.47
N ILE A 151 -10.99 -6.86 -4.60
CA ILE A 151 -11.00 -6.42 -3.20
C ILE A 151 -11.12 -4.89 -3.16
N PRO A 152 -12.16 -4.31 -2.52
CA PRO A 152 -12.51 -2.89 -2.62
C PRO A 152 -11.73 -2.00 -1.64
N PHE A 153 -10.51 -2.37 -1.31
CA PHE A 153 -9.64 -1.56 -0.45
C PHE A 153 -8.17 -1.74 -0.82
N THR A 154 -7.35 -0.78 -0.40
CA THR A 154 -5.90 -0.83 -0.54
C THR A 154 -5.25 -0.52 0.81
N PHE A 155 -4.01 -0.99 1.00
CA PHE A 155 -3.25 -0.74 2.21
C PHE A 155 -2.25 0.40 2.01
N LEU A 156 -2.09 1.26 3.02
CA LEU A 156 -1.05 2.27 3.06
C LEU A 156 -0.31 2.21 4.39
N PRO A 157 1.02 2.13 4.39
CA PRO A 157 1.78 2.14 5.62
C PRO A 157 1.82 3.55 6.21
N ILE A 158 1.63 3.64 7.53
CA ILE A 158 1.99 4.82 8.31
C ILE A 158 3.40 4.61 8.89
N SER A 159 4.10 5.70 9.22
CA SER A 159 5.49 5.60 9.72
C SER A 159 5.59 5.05 11.16
N GLY A 160 4.80 4.04 11.47
CA GLY A 160 4.64 3.46 12.80
C GLY A 160 3.74 4.29 13.72
N LEU A 161 3.12 3.63 14.67
CA LEU A 161 2.40 4.29 15.75
C LEU A 161 3.41 4.99 16.67
N LYS A 162 3.21 6.27 16.92
CA LYS A 162 4.12 7.06 17.76
C LYS A 162 4.01 6.62 19.23
N ASN A 163 5.02 6.94 20.03
CA ASN A 163 5.06 6.56 21.45
C ASN A 163 4.44 7.61 22.38
N ASN A 164 4.28 8.84 21.91
CA ASN A 164 3.74 9.95 22.68
C ASN A 164 2.26 10.19 22.31
N PRO A 165 1.34 10.37 23.28
CA PRO A 165 -0.07 10.63 23.02
C PRO A 165 -0.35 11.83 22.11
N ASN A 166 0.42 12.91 22.24
CA ASN A 166 0.27 14.09 21.37
C ASN A 166 0.62 13.78 19.93
N ASP A 167 1.71 13.04 19.69
CA ASP A 167 2.13 12.62 18.36
C ASP A 167 1.13 11.64 17.75
N MET A 168 0.50 10.79 18.59
CA MET A 168 -0.58 9.89 18.15
C MET A 168 -1.80 10.69 17.68
N LYS A 169 -2.23 11.71 18.45
CA LYS A 169 -3.33 12.60 18.06
C LYS A 169 -3.02 13.37 16.78
N GLU A 170 -1.77 13.82 16.62
CA GLU A 170 -1.34 14.47 15.38
C GLU A 170 -1.37 13.50 14.19
N THR A 171 -0.94 12.26 14.39
CA THR A 171 -1.06 11.20 13.37
C THR A 171 -2.53 11.00 12.96
N ILE A 172 -3.45 10.91 13.92
CA ILE A 172 -4.89 10.76 13.64
C ILE A 172 -5.41 11.94 12.81
N LYS A 173 -5.04 13.19 13.16
CA LYS A 173 -5.42 14.37 12.37
C LYS A 173 -4.92 14.28 10.94
N LYS A 174 -3.66 13.90 10.73
CA LYS A 174 -3.09 13.71 9.39
C LYS A 174 -3.82 12.62 8.60
N LEU A 175 -4.23 11.52 9.25
CA LEU A 175 -5.04 10.50 8.60
C LEU A 175 -6.40 11.04 8.15
N CYS A 176 -7.03 11.90 8.97
CA CYS A 176 -8.28 12.57 8.60
C CYS A 176 -8.12 13.57 7.44
N GLU A 177 -6.95 14.15 7.27
CA GLU A 177 -6.64 14.96 6.07
C GLU A 177 -6.47 14.11 4.82
N LEU A 178 -6.07 12.84 4.98
CA LEU A 178 -5.86 11.88 3.89
C LEU A 178 -7.15 11.19 3.45
N ASP A 179 -8.00 10.87 4.39
CA ASP A 179 -9.31 10.23 4.17
C ASP A 179 -10.31 10.81 5.16
N ASN A 180 -11.52 11.14 4.71
CA ASN A 180 -12.57 11.67 5.59
C ASN A 180 -13.02 10.67 6.67
N HIS A 181 -12.79 9.37 6.44
CA HIS A 181 -13.15 8.29 7.36
C HIS A 181 -12.04 7.24 7.39
N PRO A 182 -10.86 7.58 7.97
CA PRO A 182 -9.72 6.69 7.98
C PRO A 182 -10.02 5.41 8.74
N ILE A 183 -9.50 4.31 8.22
CA ILE A 183 -9.53 3.00 8.87
C ILE A 183 -8.07 2.62 9.14
N VAL A 184 -7.74 2.33 10.39
CA VAL A 184 -6.41 1.86 10.78
C VAL A 184 -6.51 0.42 11.24
N LEU A 185 -5.70 -0.46 10.66
CA LEU A 185 -5.53 -1.85 11.10
C LEU A 185 -4.32 -1.93 12.03
N THR A 186 -4.51 -2.41 13.24
CA THR A 186 -3.46 -2.47 14.28
C THR A 186 -3.24 -3.88 14.79
N ASP A 187 -2.05 -4.11 15.31
CA ASP A 187 -1.71 -5.28 16.14
C ASP A 187 -2.51 -5.27 17.46
N ASP A 188 -2.61 -6.42 18.11
CA ASP A 188 -3.11 -6.55 19.49
C ASP A 188 -1.94 -6.75 20.47
N ASP A 189 -1.43 -5.66 21.01
CA ASP A 189 -0.31 -5.65 21.93
C ASP A 189 -0.72 -5.55 23.43
N ARG A 190 -2.03 -5.76 23.75
CA ARG A 190 -2.59 -5.65 25.11
C ARG A 190 -1.90 -6.51 26.17
N LYS A 191 -1.34 -7.66 25.77
CA LYS A 191 -0.65 -8.61 26.67
C LYS A 191 0.86 -8.45 26.69
N CYS A 192 1.39 -7.38 26.11
CA CYS A 192 2.82 -7.12 26.19
C CYS A 192 3.19 -6.78 27.63
N ILE A 193 3.95 -7.69 28.30
CA ILE A 193 4.34 -7.61 29.73
C ILE A 193 5.15 -6.34 30.04
N PHE A 194 5.76 -5.73 29.02
CA PHE A 194 6.44 -4.47 29.15
C PHE A 194 5.50 -3.33 28.72
N ASN A 195 4.89 -2.66 29.71
CA ASN A 195 3.97 -1.53 29.55
C ASN A 195 4.47 -0.40 28.60
N GLN A 196 5.74 -0.41 28.23
CA GLN A 196 6.32 0.54 27.27
C GLN A 196 6.05 0.19 25.79
N LYS A 197 5.54 -1.01 25.50
CA LYS A 197 5.35 -1.50 24.11
C LYS A 197 3.87 -1.63 23.68
N ALA A 198 2.92 -1.34 24.54
CA ALA A 198 1.49 -1.36 24.19
C ALA A 198 1.12 -0.14 23.34
N THR A 199 1.74 -0.01 22.16
CA THR A 199 1.62 1.19 21.31
C THR A 199 0.26 1.25 20.63
N SER A 200 -0.25 0.11 20.17
CA SER A 200 -1.57 0.01 19.53
C SER A 200 -2.69 0.33 20.52
N GLU A 201 -2.60 -0.15 21.75
CA GLU A 201 -3.58 0.15 22.78
C GLU A 201 -3.55 1.64 23.20
N ARG A 202 -2.36 2.24 23.29
CA ARG A 202 -2.24 3.68 23.55
C ARG A 202 -2.78 4.52 22.40
N PHE A 203 -2.56 4.10 21.16
CA PHE A 203 -3.11 4.76 20.00
C PHE A 203 -4.64 4.72 20.01
N LYS A 204 -5.24 3.58 20.38
CA LYS A 204 -6.67 3.43 20.53
C LYS A 204 -7.24 4.38 21.60
N ARG A 205 -6.59 4.47 22.78
CA ARG A 205 -6.98 5.45 23.82
C ARG A 205 -6.86 6.90 23.37
N ALA A 206 -5.77 7.24 22.67
CA ALA A 206 -5.60 8.58 22.12
C ALA A 206 -6.69 8.91 21.10
N ASN A 207 -7.16 7.94 20.32
CA ASN A 207 -8.27 8.08 19.40
C ASN A 207 -9.61 8.29 20.13
N GLU A 208 -9.87 7.55 21.20
CA GLU A 208 -11.10 7.70 22.02
C GLU A 208 -11.21 9.11 22.68
N GLU A 209 -10.07 9.77 22.89
CA GLU A 209 -10.02 11.15 23.40
C GLU A 209 -10.20 12.22 22.32
N MET A 210 -10.27 11.84 21.03
CA MET A 210 -10.52 12.79 19.93
C MET A 210 -12.01 13.16 19.86
N HIS A 211 -12.28 14.39 19.39
CA HIS A 211 -13.66 14.83 19.13
C HIS A 211 -14.33 13.97 18.07
N ASP A 212 -13.57 13.67 16.99
CA ASP A 212 -14.02 12.83 15.89
C ASP A 212 -13.07 11.62 15.77
N PRO A 213 -13.36 10.54 16.51
CA PRO A 213 -12.51 9.35 16.49
C PRO A 213 -12.60 8.62 15.14
N ILE A 214 -11.45 8.13 14.68
CA ILE A 214 -11.34 7.31 13.48
C ILE A 214 -11.70 5.85 13.77
N THR A 215 -11.90 5.06 12.71
CA THR A 215 -12.11 3.61 12.87
C THR A 215 -10.78 2.89 13.09
N ILE A 216 -10.68 2.14 14.17
CA ILE A 216 -9.55 1.25 14.44
C ILE A 216 -10.05 -0.18 14.40
N LEU A 217 -9.45 -1.00 13.54
CA LEU A 217 -9.64 -2.44 13.44
C LEU A 217 -8.44 -3.11 14.10
N GLN A 218 -8.67 -4.03 15.01
CA GLN A 218 -7.63 -4.76 15.70
C GLN A 218 -7.59 -6.22 15.19
N LEU A 219 -6.42 -6.73 14.84
CA LEU A 219 -6.29 -8.09 14.26
C LEU A 219 -6.98 -9.17 15.09
N SER A 220 -6.94 -9.06 16.43
CA SER A 220 -7.60 -9.98 17.34
C SER A 220 -9.13 -9.93 17.31
N ASP A 221 -9.73 -8.91 16.72
CA ASP A 221 -11.19 -8.84 16.51
C ASP A 221 -11.60 -9.75 15.34
N CYS A 222 -10.70 -10.03 14.41
CA CYS A 222 -10.88 -11.04 13.36
C CYS A 222 -10.74 -12.46 13.93
N ASP A 223 -9.64 -12.71 14.63
CA ASP A 223 -9.34 -13.97 15.29
C ASP A 223 -8.48 -13.70 16.54
N ARG A 224 -8.89 -14.22 17.69
CA ARG A 224 -8.18 -14.08 18.98
C ARG A 224 -6.69 -14.51 18.92
N HIS A 225 -6.32 -15.34 17.96
CA HIS A 225 -4.96 -15.83 17.76
C HIS A 225 -4.10 -14.86 16.93
N PHE A 226 -4.72 -13.96 16.17
CA PHE A 226 -4.02 -12.96 15.36
C PHE A 226 -3.66 -11.76 16.25
N LYS A 227 -2.49 -11.79 16.87
CA LYS A 227 -1.97 -10.68 17.69
C LYS A 227 -1.18 -9.68 16.86
N GLN A 228 -0.56 -10.13 15.80
CA GLN A 228 0.22 -9.39 14.82
C GLN A 228 0.04 -10.05 13.46
N ILE A 229 0.37 -9.33 12.40
CA ILE A 229 0.16 -9.83 11.03
C ILE A 229 0.91 -11.14 10.77
N GLU A 230 2.06 -11.34 11.42
CA GLU A 230 2.85 -12.56 11.31
C GLU A 230 2.14 -13.80 11.87
N ASP A 231 1.13 -13.63 12.70
CA ASP A 231 0.33 -14.74 13.24
C ASP A 231 -0.66 -15.30 12.20
N CYS A 232 -0.85 -14.62 11.10
CA CYS A 232 -1.60 -15.14 9.95
C CYS A 232 -0.81 -16.20 9.17
N PHE A 233 0.51 -16.27 9.35
CA PHE A 233 1.33 -17.30 8.74
C PHE A 233 1.29 -18.59 9.55
N SER A 234 1.32 -19.74 8.86
CA SER A 234 1.60 -21.02 9.53
C SER A 234 2.98 -20.99 10.20
N ALA A 235 3.21 -21.86 11.16
CA ALA A 235 4.48 -21.88 11.90
C ALA A 235 5.72 -22.01 10.99
N ASN A 236 5.61 -22.78 9.91
CA ASN A 236 6.68 -22.97 8.93
C ASN A 236 6.89 -21.74 8.05
N ASP A 237 5.80 -21.17 7.53
CA ASP A 237 5.87 -19.98 6.68
C ASP A 237 6.35 -18.77 7.47
N ARG A 238 5.93 -18.64 8.74
CA ARG A 238 6.42 -17.61 9.64
C ARG A 238 7.93 -17.66 9.84
N LYS A 239 8.49 -18.86 10.06
CA LYS A 239 9.95 -19.02 10.16
C LYS A 239 10.68 -18.63 8.88
N LYS A 240 10.06 -18.86 7.74
CA LYS A 240 10.65 -18.63 6.42
C LYS A 240 10.56 -17.17 5.99
N TYR A 241 9.43 -16.50 6.21
CA TYR A 241 9.14 -15.21 5.61
C TYR A 241 8.92 -14.06 6.60
N ALA A 242 8.56 -14.37 7.84
CA ALA A 242 8.13 -13.37 8.83
C ALA A 242 8.97 -13.41 10.12
N LYS A 243 10.20 -13.89 10.03
CA LYS A 243 11.13 -13.91 11.16
C LYS A 243 11.73 -12.51 11.34
N ASN A 244 11.55 -11.94 12.54
CA ASN A 244 12.17 -10.68 12.98
C ASN A 244 11.68 -9.39 12.26
N LYS A 245 10.50 -9.37 11.64
CA LYS A 245 9.92 -8.19 10.97
C LYS A 245 10.92 -7.47 10.03
N GLN A 246 11.69 -8.24 9.24
CA GLN A 246 12.66 -7.70 8.31
C GLN A 246 11.98 -7.32 7.00
N MET A 247 12.16 -6.08 6.58
CA MET A 247 11.52 -5.55 5.37
C MET A 247 11.97 -6.30 4.11
N GLU A 248 13.26 -6.62 4.01
CA GLU A 248 13.82 -7.35 2.87
C GLU A 248 13.17 -8.73 2.71
N LEU A 249 12.88 -9.42 3.83
CA LEU A 249 12.16 -10.69 3.80
C LEU A 249 10.71 -10.51 3.35
N ALA A 250 10.03 -9.46 3.80
CA ALA A 250 8.67 -9.17 3.40
C ALA A 250 8.56 -8.79 1.91
N MET A 251 9.53 -8.04 1.38
CA MET A 251 9.62 -7.73 -0.05
C MET A 251 9.92 -8.98 -0.88
N ALA A 252 10.90 -9.80 -0.45
CA ALA A 252 11.23 -11.06 -1.13
C ALA A 252 10.05 -12.04 -1.09
N PHE A 253 9.31 -12.09 0.02
CA PHE A 253 8.08 -12.84 0.14
C PHE A 253 7.03 -12.39 -0.89
N LYS A 254 6.79 -11.07 -0.99
CA LYS A 254 5.84 -10.49 -1.95
C LYS A 254 6.19 -10.88 -3.38
N THR A 255 7.46 -10.74 -3.77
CA THR A 255 7.94 -11.15 -5.09
C THR A 255 7.71 -12.64 -5.33
N ARG A 256 8.05 -13.50 -4.36
CA ARG A 256 7.87 -14.94 -4.49
C ARG A 256 6.41 -15.35 -4.58
N LEU A 257 5.52 -14.75 -3.79
CA LEU A 257 4.09 -15.06 -3.80
C LEU A 257 3.43 -14.68 -5.13
N LEU A 258 3.81 -13.54 -5.70
CA LEU A 258 3.17 -13.00 -6.90
C LEU A 258 3.74 -13.58 -8.19
N TYR A 259 5.04 -13.89 -8.21
CA TYR A 259 5.77 -14.20 -9.45
C TYR A 259 6.55 -15.51 -9.38
N GLY A 260 6.39 -16.30 -8.32
CA GLY A 260 6.99 -17.62 -8.24
C GLY A 260 6.40 -18.56 -9.32
N GLU A 261 7.23 -19.42 -9.88
CA GLU A 261 6.83 -20.39 -10.94
C GLU A 261 5.76 -21.37 -10.46
N LYS A 262 5.76 -21.70 -9.16
CA LYS A 262 4.83 -22.64 -8.53
C LYS A 262 3.99 -21.92 -7.49
N ASP A 263 2.75 -22.38 -7.35
CA ASP A 263 1.80 -21.90 -6.32
C ASP A 263 2.06 -22.58 -4.95
N ASP A 264 3.34 -22.74 -4.62
CA ASP A 264 3.83 -23.38 -3.40
C ASP A 264 4.58 -22.42 -2.46
N ALA A 265 4.44 -21.12 -2.70
CA ALA A 265 5.13 -20.10 -1.91
C ALA A 265 4.78 -20.20 -0.42
N VAL A 266 3.52 -20.49 -0.12
CA VAL A 266 2.97 -20.62 1.24
C VAL A 266 2.04 -21.82 1.37
N SER A 267 1.86 -22.29 2.60
CA SER A 267 0.93 -23.37 2.95
C SER A 267 -0.54 -22.95 2.77
N GLU A 268 -1.44 -23.91 2.64
CA GLU A 268 -2.88 -23.66 2.60
C GLU A 268 -3.39 -22.99 3.89
N GLU A 269 -2.84 -23.37 5.05
CA GLU A 269 -3.16 -22.73 6.33
C GLU A 269 -2.92 -21.21 6.28
N THR A 270 -1.78 -20.79 5.74
CA THR A 270 -1.46 -19.36 5.57
C THR A 270 -2.44 -18.68 4.61
N LYS A 271 -2.77 -19.32 3.48
CA LYS A 271 -3.73 -18.77 2.52
C LYS A 271 -5.11 -18.56 3.14
N GLU A 272 -5.62 -19.55 3.86
CA GLU A 272 -6.92 -19.49 4.53
C GLU A 272 -6.96 -18.44 5.64
N ASN A 273 -5.88 -18.29 6.42
CA ASN A 273 -5.79 -17.27 7.45
C ASN A 273 -5.84 -15.85 6.85
N PHE A 274 -5.08 -15.58 5.79
CA PHE A 274 -5.15 -14.29 5.12
C PHE A 274 -6.50 -14.07 4.43
N LYS A 275 -7.09 -15.09 3.82
CA LYS A 275 -8.43 -15.02 3.26
C LYS A 275 -9.47 -14.66 4.31
N LYS A 276 -9.44 -15.32 5.47
CA LYS A 276 -10.30 -15.00 6.62
C LYS A 276 -10.13 -13.54 7.05
N LEU A 277 -8.91 -13.05 7.16
CA LEU A 277 -8.62 -11.67 7.50
C LEU A 277 -9.23 -10.71 6.46
N PHE A 278 -9.08 -10.97 5.18
CA PHE A 278 -9.60 -10.11 4.10
C PHE A 278 -11.12 -10.10 4.04
N GLU A 279 -11.78 -11.24 4.24
CA GLU A 279 -13.25 -11.31 4.31
C GLU A 279 -13.79 -10.53 5.53
N TRP A 280 -13.11 -10.63 6.67
CA TRP A 280 -13.45 -9.84 7.84
C TRP A 280 -13.29 -8.34 7.57
N ILE A 281 -12.15 -7.89 7.04
CA ILE A 281 -11.94 -6.47 6.67
C ILE A 281 -13.02 -6.00 5.69
N LYS A 282 -13.36 -6.80 4.69
CA LYS A 282 -14.41 -6.49 3.72
C LYS A 282 -15.77 -6.30 4.39
N LYS A 283 -16.08 -7.14 5.37
CA LYS A 283 -17.31 -7.02 6.18
C LYS A 283 -17.31 -5.72 6.98
N GLU A 284 -16.22 -5.42 7.68
CA GLU A 284 -16.11 -4.20 8.48
C GLU A 284 -16.18 -2.93 7.60
N CYS A 285 -15.51 -2.90 6.46
CA CYS A 285 -15.62 -1.80 5.48
C CYS A 285 -17.05 -1.58 4.98
N ASN A 286 -17.90 -2.61 5.01
CA ASN A 286 -19.31 -2.53 4.61
C ASN A 286 -20.25 -2.22 5.77
N ASN A 287 -19.77 -2.16 7.00
CA ASN A 287 -20.59 -1.86 8.17
C ASN A 287 -21.23 -0.48 8.06
N PRO A 288 -22.58 -0.35 8.22
CA PRO A 288 -23.29 0.93 8.10
C PRO A 288 -22.81 2.01 9.07
N THR A 289 -22.29 1.62 10.23
CA THR A 289 -21.73 2.56 11.24
C THR A 289 -20.48 3.27 10.69
N ILE A 290 -19.70 2.58 9.87
CA ILE A 290 -18.51 3.12 9.21
C ILE A 290 -18.90 3.89 7.94
N LYS A 291 -20.06 3.59 7.35
CA LYS A 291 -20.58 4.23 6.12
C LYS A 291 -21.24 5.59 6.33
N LYS A 292 -21.51 6.03 7.55
CA LYS A 292 -22.30 7.25 7.85
C LYS A 292 -21.75 8.56 7.30
N GLY A 293 -20.61 8.56 6.63
CA GLY A 293 -20.01 9.75 6.03
C GLY A 293 -20.08 9.85 4.50
N TYR A 294 -20.65 8.88 3.79
CA TYR A 294 -20.80 9.01 2.35
C TYR A 294 -22.05 9.79 1.99
N ILE A 295 -21.89 11.02 1.49
CA ILE A 295 -22.92 11.68 0.70
C ILE A 295 -23.10 10.80 -0.55
N LYS A 296 -24.25 10.14 -0.70
CA LYS A 296 -24.65 9.54 -1.96
C LYS A 296 -24.76 10.66 -3.00
N PHE A 297 -23.75 10.85 -3.81
CA PHE A 297 -23.93 11.57 -5.06
C PHE A 297 -24.72 10.64 -6.00
N ASP A 298 -25.96 11.02 -6.24
CA ASP A 298 -26.80 10.36 -7.23
C ASP A 298 -26.35 10.78 -8.63
N TYR A 299 -25.63 9.88 -9.31
CA TYR A 299 -25.09 10.13 -10.65
C TYR A 299 -26.13 10.07 -11.78
N ASN A 300 -27.40 9.85 -11.44
CA ASN A 300 -28.48 9.84 -12.43
C ASN A 300 -29.00 11.23 -12.77
N THR A 301 -28.52 12.28 -12.13
CA THR A 301 -28.84 13.65 -12.53
C THR A 301 -27.77 14.15 -13.50
N PRO A 302 -28.13 14.46 -14.77
CA PRO A 302 -27.15 15.02 -15.70
C PRO A 302 -26.70 16.40 -15.21
N GLN A 303 -25.48 16.50 -14.71
CA GLN A 303 -24.86 17.79 -14.39
C GLN A 303 -24.32 18.38 -15.70
N ILE A 304 -24.98 19.41 -16.18
CA ILE A 304 -24.47 20.27 -17.23
C ILE A 304 -23.32 21.09 -16.63
N LEU A 305 -22.09 20.70 -16.91
CA LEU A 305 -20.90 21.48 -16.59
C LEU A 305 -20.81 22.62 -17.62
N LEU A 306 -21.31 23.79 -17.25
CA LEU A 306 -21.05 25.04 -18.00
C LEU A 306 -19.59 25.43 -17.77
N VAL A 307 -18.70 25.05 -18.69
CA VAL A 307 -17.35 25.63 -18.76
C VAL A 307 -17.50 27.01 -19.35
N LYS A 308 -17.46 28.05 -18.49
CA LYS A 308 -17.22 29.42 -18.95
C LYS A 308 -15.78 29.51 -19.46
N GLY A 309 -15.61 29.64 -20.77
CA GLY A 309 -14.35 30.02 -21.36
C GLY A 309 -13.99 31.47 -20.99
N PHE A 310 -12.74 31.68 -20.68
CA PHE A 310 -12.00 32.92 -20.88
C PHE A 310 -10.80 32.61 -21.74
#